data_0ae648b0b52c84748a9657de647dd743
#
_entry.id   0ae648b0b52c84748a9657de647dd743
#
_cell.length_a   1.000
_cell.length_b   1.000
_cell.length_c   1.000
_cell.angle_alpha   90.00
_cell.angle_beta   90.00
_cell.angle_gamma   90.00
#
_symmetry.space_group_name_H-M   'P 1'
#
loop_
_entity.id
_entity.type
_entity.pdbx_description
1 polymer ?
#
loop_
_entity_poly.entity_id
_entity_poly.type
_entity_poly.pdbx_seq_one_letter_code
_entity_poly.pdbx_strand_id
1 'polypeptide(L)'
;MNFLLIIFLVILAVIIVVYVFLQQPNFGKRPAGERLEKIKNSPNYKNGVFQNLNDTPAITDGANYFTVIKKFFFGKSNRSKPATALPSQKTNLLNLPPDENVLVWFGHSSYFMQVDGKTFLVDPVFSGSASPLRFTTTSFKGSDVYTTDDFPVIDYLFITHDHWDHLDYDTIRS
;
A
#
# COMPACT_ATOMS: atom_id res chain seq x y z
N MET A 1 -2.31 37.20 -26.19
CA MET A 1 -1.87 35.77 -26.18
C MET A 1 -3.02 34.92 -26.68
N ASN A 2 -2.81 34.05 -27.66
CA ASN A 2 -3.89 33.29 -28.29
C ASN A 2 -4.48 32.30 -27.30
N PHE A 3 -5.80 32.20 -27.18
CA PHE A 3 -6.51 31.31 -26.27
C PHE A 3 -6.01 29.83 -26.35
N LEU A 4 -5.77 29.37 -27.57
CA LEU A 4 -5.20 28.03 -27.80
C LEU A 4 -3.78 27.87 -27.21
N LEU A 5 -2.97 28.92 -27.25
CA LEU A 5 -1.62 28.90 -26.66
C LEU A 5 -1.71 28.79 -25.12
N ILE A 6 -2.65 29.47 -24.50
CA ILE A 6 -2.88 29.38 -23.04
C ILE A 6 -3.25 27.94 -22.67
N ILE A 7 -4.22 27.34 -23.37
CA ILE A 7 -4.63 25.94 -23.13
C ILE A 7 -3.43 24.99 -23.30
N PHE A 8 -2.66 25.14 -24.36
CA PHE A 8 -1.46 24.33 -24.59
C PHE A 8 -0.45 24.44 -23.45
N LEU A 9 -0.15 25.66 -23.00
CA LEU A 9 0.78 25.90 -21.90
C LEU A 9 0.29 25.31 -20.56
N VAL A 10 -1.02 25.42 -20.29
CA VAL A 10 -1.63 24.80 -19.09
C VAL A 10 -1.51 23.27 -19.15
N ILE A 11 -1.87 22.66 -20.27
CA ILE A 11 -1.74 21.20 -20.43
C ILE A 11 -0.27 20.76 -20.29
N LEU A 12 0.65 21.48 -20.89
CA LEU A 12 2.08 21.17 -20.79
C LEU A 12 2.56 21.28 -19.33
N ALA A 13 2.14 22.32 -18.61
CA ALA A 13 2.48 22.51 -17.20
C ALA A 13 1.94 21.35 -16.35
N VAL A 14 0.69 20.93 -16.57
CA VAL A 14 0.10 19.78 -15.87
C VAL A 14 0.88 18.50 -16.16
N ILE A 15 1.25 18.25 -17.42
CA ILE A 15 2.07 17.06 -17.79
C ILE A 15 3.41 17.10 -17.05
N ILE A 16 4.09 18.23 -17.01
CA ILE A 16 5.38 18.38 -16.32
C ILE A 16 5.21 18.12 -14.81
N VAL A 17 4.19 18.70 -14.17
CA VAL A 17 3.92 18.49 -12.75
C VAL A 17 3.66 17.03 -12.45
N VAL A 18 2.81 16.36 -13.23
CA VAL A 18 2.52 14.93 -13.08
C VAL A 18 3.80 14.10 -13.30
N TYR A 19 4.59 14.42 -14.32
CA TYR A 19 5.84 13.72 -14.58
C TYR A 19 6.81 13.83 -13.40
N VAL A 20 7.05 15.05 -12.89
CA VAL A 20 7.93 15.29 -11.74
C VAL A 20 7.40 14.58 -10.49
N PHE A 21 6.09 14.63 -10.26
CA PHE A 21 5.44 13.93 -9.14
C PHE A 21 5.71 12.42 -9.19
N LEU A 22 5.56 11.80 -10.37
CA LEU A 22 5.79 10.36 -10.56
C LEU A 22 7.27 9.93 -10.50
N GLN A 23 8.22 10.90 -10.47
CA GLN A 23 9.65 10.59 -10.27
C GLN A 23 10.05 10.50 -8.79
N GLN A 24 9.14 10.75 -7.86
CA GLN A 24 9.44 10.64 -6.43
C GLN A 24 9.77 9.19 -6.04
N PRO A 25 10.69 8.99 -5.08
CA PRO A 25 11.15 7.66 -4.69
C PRO A 25 10.07 6.68 -4.26
N ASN A 26 8.98 7.19 -3.69
CA ASN A 26 7.83 6.39 -3.25
C ASN A 26 7.05 5.69 -4.38
N PHE A 27 7.25 6.10 -5.64
CA PHE A 27 6.72 5.39 -6.81
C PHE A 27 7.64 4.25 -7.30
N GLY A 28 8.81 4.09 -6.66
CA GLY A 28 9.77 3.07 -7.03
C GLY A 28 10.41 3.31 -8.40
N LYS A 29 11.08 2.28 -8.90
CA LYS A 29 11.72 2.27 -10.23
C LYS A 29 11.46 0.95 -10.93
N ARG A 30 11.33 0.98 -12.24
CA ARG A 30 11.25 -0.24 -13.03
C ARG A 30 12.53 -1.07 -12.83
N PRO A 31 12.41 -2.40 -12.72
CA PRO A 31 13.55 -3.28 -12.57
C PRO A 31 14.48 -3.18 -13.80
N ALA A 32 15.79 -3.23 -13.55
CA ALA A 32 16.83 -3.21 -14.58
C ALA A 32 18.00 -4.14 -14.20
N GLY A 33 18.89 -4.42 -15.14
CA GLY A 33 20.08 -5.25 -14.90
C GLY A 33 19.73 -6.64 -14.37
N GLU A 34 20.53 -7.15 -13.44
CA GLU A 34 20.36 -8.49 -12.85
C GLU A 34 18.99 -8.74 -12.25
N ARG A 35 18.38 -7.71 -11.63
CA ARG A 35 17.03 -7.83 -11.08
C ARG A 35 16.00 -8.13 -12.16
N LEU A 36 16.10 -7.45 -13.31
CA LEU A 36 15.22 -7.71 -14.45
C LEU A 36 15.41 -9.12 -15.00
N GLU A 37 16.65 -9.60 -15.09
CA GLU A 37 16.92 -10.96 -15.56
C GLU A 37 16.36 -12.02 -14.62
N LYS A 38 16.48 -11.83 -13.29
CA LYS A 38 15.81 -12.70 -12.31
C LYS A 38 14.28 -12.73 -12.49
N ILE A 39 13.67 -11.57 -12.74
CA ILE A 39 12.24 -11.45 -13.00
C ILE A 39 11.85 -12.20 -14.26
N LYS A 40 12.58 -12.03 -15.36
CA LYS A 40 12.33 -12.71 -16.65
C LYS A 40 12.41 -14.23 -16.54
N ASN A 41 13.26 -14.75 -15.65
CA ASN A 41 13.40 -16.19 -15.39
C ASN A 41 12.28 -16.77 -14.52
N SER A 42 11.38 -15.96 -14.00
CA SER A 42 10.24 -16.45 -13.23
C SER A 42 9.20 -17.10 -14.14
N PRO A 43 8.67 -18.30 -13.82
CA PRO A 43 7.62 -18.94 -14.60
C PRO A 43 6.31 -18.13 -14.64
N ASN A 44 6.15 -17.23 -13.68
CA ASN A 44 4.99 -16.36 -13.57
C ASN A 44 5.12 -15.07 -14.38
N TYR A 45 6.33 -14.74 -14.90
CA TYR A 45 6.55 -13.52 -15.67
C TYR A 45 6.38 -13.78 -17.17
N LYS A 46 5.27 -13.32 -17.75
CA LYS A 46 4.91 -13.52 -19.16
C LYS A 46 4.41 -12.21 -19.76
N ASN A 47 4.79 -11.92 -20.99
CA ASN A 47 4.36 -10.71 -21.72
C ASN A 47 4.65 -9.39 -20.97
N GLY A 48 5.76 -9.33 -20.22
CA GLY A 48 6.18 -8.12 -19.52
C GLY A 48 5.50 -7.86 -18.17
N VAL A 49 4.67 -8.80 -17.68
CA VAL A 49 3.96 -8.70 -16.39
C VAL A 49 3.98 -10.02 -15.63
N PHE A 50 3.86 -9.97 -14.31
CA PHE A 50 3.60 -11.16 -13.51
C PHE A 50 2.16 -11.60 -13.69
N GLN A 51 1.95 -12.90 -13.82
CA GLN A 51 0.65 -13.52 -14.01
C GLN A 51 0.47 -14.67 -13.03
N ASN A 52 -0.75 -14.89 -12.59
CA ASN A 52 -1.09 -16.07 -11.82
C ASN A 52 -0.90 -17.34 -12.67
N LEU A 53 -0.50 -18.46 -12.03
CA LEU A 53 -0.39 -19.73 -12.73
C LEU A 53 -1.73 -20.24 -13.24
N ASN A 54 -2.79 -19.98 -12.47
CA ASN A 54 -4.16 -20.26 -12.86
C ASN A 54 -4.81 -18.98 -13.38
N ASP A 55 -5.72 -19.13 -14.32
CA ASP A 55 -6.52 -18.00 -14.82
C ASP A 55 -7.34 -17.41 -13.66
N THR A 56 -7.08 -16.13 -13.41
CA THR A 56 -7.74 -15.39 -12.32
C THR A 56 -8.25 -14.09 -12.90
N PRO A 57 -9.53 -14.03 -13.30
CA PRO A 57 -10.11 -12.82 -13.89
C PRO A 57 -10.07 -11.66 -12.90
N ALA A 58 -9.60 -10.50 -13.36
CA ALA A 58 -9.50 -9.27 -12.56
C ALA A 58 -10.87 -8.67 -12.19
N ILE A 59 -11.92 -9.06 -12.91
CA ILE A 59 -13.29 -8.58 -12.71
C ILE A 59 -14.24 -9.79 -12.71
N THR A 60 -15.20 -9.78 -11.78
CA THR A 60 -16.26 -10.78 -11.69
C THR A 60 -17.07 -10.84 -12.97
N ASP A 61 -17.51 -12.03 -13.36
CA ASP A 61 -18.38 -12.24 -14.53
C ASP A 61 -19.61 -11.31 -14.51
N GLY A 62 -19.88 -10.70 -15.66
CA GLY A 62 -20.99 -9.74 -15.82
C GLY A 62 -20.69 -8.31 -15.37
N ALA A 63 -19.53 -8.05 -14.74
CA ALA A 63 -19.06 -6.69 -14.45
C ALA A 63 -18.17 -6.15 -15.59
N ASN A 64 -18.09 -4.83 -15.70
CA ASN A 64 -17.14 -4.15 -16.60
C ASN A 64 -16.45 -2.97 -15.88
N TYR A 65 -15.31 -2.54 -16.37
CA TYR A 65 -14.52 -1.45 -15.78
C TYR A 65 -15.31 -0.16 -15.61
N PHE A 66 -16.18 0.20 -16.56
CA PHE A 66 -17.01 1.40 -16.47
C PHE A 66 -17.95 1.34 -15.26
N THR A 67 -18.59 0.22 -15.03
CA THR A 67 -19.48 0.01 -13.88
C THR A 67 -18.73 0.08 -12.56
N VAL A 68 -17.53 -0.52 -12.50
CA VAL A 68 -16.65 -0.48 -11.32
C VAL A 68 -16.23 0.96 -11.03
N ILE A 69 -15.71 1.67 -12.02
CA ILE A 69 -15.28 3.07 -11.90
C ILE A 69 -16.45 3.97 -11.49
N LYS A 70 -17.63 3.81 -12.12
CA LYS A 70 -18.83 4.56 -11.76
C LYS A 70 -19.23 4.31 -10.31
N LYS A 71 -19.22 3.06 -9.84
CA LYS A 71 -19.51 2.72 -8.44
C LYS A 71 -18.45 3.29 -7.49
N PHE A 72 -17.19 3.25 -7.86
CA PHE A 72 -16.09 3.79 -7.04
C PHE A 72 -16.24 5.30 -6.79
N PHE A 73 -16.52 6.07 -7.85
CA PHE A 73 -16.62 7.53 -7.72
C PHE A 73 -17.99 8.03 -7.25
N PHE A 74 -19.07 7.34 -7.58
CA PHE A 74 -20.43 7.81 -7.35
C PHE A 74 -21.25 6.90 -6.42
N GLY A 75 -20.75 5.71 -6.11
CA GLY A 75 -21.38 4.78 -5.19
C GLY A 75 -21.19 5.22 -3.75
N LYS A 76 -22.18 5.91 -3.18
CA LYS A 76 -22.15 6.27 -1.76
C LYS A 76 -22.71 5.13 -0.92
N SER A 77 -21.98 4.73 0.13
CA SER A 77 -22.47 3.85 1.17
C SER A 77 -22.37 4.55 2.53
N ASN A 78 -23.44 4.54 3.29
CA ASN A 78 -23.45 5.07 4.67
C ASN A 78 -22.57 4.24 5.62
N ARG A 79 -22.08 3.07 5.16
CA ARG A 79 -21.20 2.16 5.91
C ARG A 79 -19.73 2.21 5.46
N SER A 80 -19.38 3.14 4.58
CA SER A 80 -18.01 3.24 4.06
C SER A 80 -17.01 3.83 5.07
N LYS A 81 -17.50 4.48 6.13
CA LYS A 81 -16.68 5.06 7.19
C LYS A 81 -17.32 4.79 8.54
N PRO A 82 -16.52 4.46 9.59
CA PRO A 82 -17.01 4.37 10.96
C PRO A 82 -17.56 5.71 11.43
N ALA A 83 -18.68 5.70 12.16
CA ALA A 83 -19.27 6.91 12.74
C ALA A 83 -18.47 7.43 13.95
N THR A 84 -17.74 6.54 14.64
CA THR A 84 -16.91 6.83 15.81
C THR A 84 -15.52 6.24 15.63
N ALA A 85 -14.58 6.60 16.49
CA ALA A 85 -13.27 5.94 16.52
C ALA A 85 -13.44 4.43 16.73
N LEU A 86 -12.64 3.64 16.02
CA LEU A 86 -12.62 2.18 16.22
C LEU A 86 -12.07 1.85 17.60
N PRO A 87 -12.66 0.90 18.31
CA PRO A 87 -12.06 0.40 19.54
C PRO A 87 -10.72 -0.27 19.22
N SER A 88 -9.70 0.12 19.95
CA SER A 88 -8.35 -0.45 19.79
C SER A 88 -7.70 -0.66 21.15
N GLN A 89 -6.83 -1.66 21.21
CA GLN A 89 -6.00 -1.94 22.38
C GLN A 89 -4.55 -1.93 21.94
N LYS A 90 -3.74 -1.04 22.53
CA LYS A 90 -2.32 -0.97 22.29
C LYS A 90 -1.57 -1.90 23.24
N THR A 91 -0.82 -2.84 22.69
CA THR A 91 0.09 -3.72 23.44
C THR A 91 1.50 -3.15 23.38
N ASN A 92 2.26 -3.27 24.46
CA ASN A 92 3.67 -2.88 24.47
C ASN A 92 4.52 -3.98 23.80
N LEU A 93 4.83 -3.78 22.51
CA LEU A 93 5.59 -4.76 21.73
C LEU A 93 7.07 -4.82 22.10
N LEU A 94 7.62 -3.75 22.69
CA LEU A 94 9.03 -3.70 23.13
C LEU A 94 9.33 -4.59 24.33
N ASN A 95 8.31 -4.96 25.10
CA ASN A 95 8.46 -5.71 26.35
C ASN A 95 7.71 -7.05 26.32
N LEU A 96 7.54 -7.64 25.13
CA LEU A 96 6.98 -8.99 25.03
C LEU A 96 7.97 -10.03 25.59
N PRO A 97 7.49 -10.99 26.40
CA PRO A 97 8.32 -12.13 26.82
C PRO A 97 8.78 -12.91 25.58
N PRO A 98 10.07 -13.26 25.46
CA PRO A 98 10.59 -13.93 24.26
C PRO A 98 10.05 -15.34 24.02
N ASP A 99 9.49 -15.98 25.03
CA ASP A 99 8.88 -17.31 25.00
C ASP A 99 7.38 -17.28 24.69
N GLU A 100 6.77 -16.09 24.62
CA GLU A 100 5.37 -15.97 24.23
C GLU A 100 5.19 -15.86 22.73
N ASN A 101 4.27 -16.64 22.16
CA ASN A 101 3.83 -16.50 20.79
C ASN A 101 2.67 -15.50 20.73
N VAL A 102 2.88 -14.38 20.05
CA VAL A 102 1.96 -13.25 20.00
C VAL A 102 1.64 -12.86 18.57
N LEU A 103 0.38 -12.51 18.31
CA LEU A 103 -0.05 -11.87 17.06
C LEU A 103 -0.80 -10.60 17.40
N VAL A 104 -0.37 -9.49 16.80
CA VAL A 104 -1.04 -8.19 16.93
C VAL A 104 -1.41 -7.69 15.54
N TRP A 105 -2.71 -7.56 15.30
CA TRP A 105 -3.24 -7.06 14.04
C TRP A 105 -3.47 -5.55 14.11
N PHE A 106 -2.96 -4.81 13.12
CA PHE A 106 -3.04 -3.34 13.06
C PHE A 106 -4.15 -2.83 12.16
N GLY A 107 -4.80 -3.73 11.44
CA GLY A 107 -5.82 -3.41 10.45
C GLY A 107 -5.39 -3.81 9.05
N HIS A 108 -6.35 -3.94 8.14
CA HIS A 108 -6.15 -4.41 6.77
C HIS A 108 -5.29 -5.68 6.72
N SER A 109 -4.14 -5.66 6.07
CA SER A 109 -3.19 -6.78 5.98
C SER A 109 -1.98 -6.62 6.91
N SER A 110 -1.94 -5.56 7.72
CA SER A 110 -0.79 -5.23 8.56
C SER A 110 -0.85 -5.95 9.90
N TYR A 111 0.18 -6.69 10.25
CA TYR A 111 0.28 -7.35 11.55
C TYR A 111 1.73 -7.62 11.97
N PHE A 112 1.92 -7.71 13.28
CA PHE A 112 3.14 -8.17 13.93
C PHE A 112 2.94 -9.56 14.49
N MET A 113 3.96 -10.41 14.40
CA MET A 113 4.02 -11.69 15.09
C MET A 113 5.33 -11.84 15.83
N GLN A 114 5.26 -12.46 17.01
CA GLN A 114 6.41 -13.07 17.67
C GLN A 114 6.15 -14.56 17.76
N VAL A 115 7.05 -15.38 17.23
CA VAL A 115 6.95 -16.84 17.23
C VAL A 115 8.33 -17.41 17.53
N ASP A 116 8.43 -18.23 18.60
CA ASP A 116 9.66 -18.85 19.05
C ASP A 116 10.84 -17.83 19.19
N GLY A 117 10.54 -16.67 19.75
CA GLY A 117 11.48 -15.57 19.95
C GLY A 117 11.92 -14.83 18.69
N LYS A 118 11.28 -15.12 17.53
CA LYS A 118 11.50 -14.41 16.27
C LYS A 118 10.37 -13.45 15.98
N THR A 119 10.72 -12.27 15.49
CA THR A 119 9.79 -11.17 15.21
C THR A 119 9.57 -11.02 13.72
N PHE A 120 8.30 -10.93 13.35
CA PHE A 120 7.83 -10.80 11.98
C PHE A 120 6.94 -9.58 11.86
N LEU A 121 7.15 -8.78 10.84
CA LEU A 121 6.28 -7.66 10.50
C LEU A 121 5.79 -7.83 9.07
N VAL A 122 4.50 -7.76 8.86
CA VAL A 122 3.87 -8.00 7.55
C VAL A 122 3.10 -6.77 7.13
N ASP A 123 3.35 -6.33 5.90
CA ASP A 123 2.68 -5.21 5.23
C ASP A 123 2.48 -3.97 6.14
N PRO A 124 3.53 -3.42 6.78
CA PRO A 124 3.39 -2.33 7.73
C PRO A 124 3.00 -1.02 7.03
N VAL A 125 1.91 -0.40 7.49
CA VAL A 125 1.41 0.90 7.00
C VAL A 125 1.10 1.80 8.18
N PHE A 126 2.09 2.61 8.61
CA PHE A 126 2.00 3.48 9.78
C PHE A 126 2.16 4.96 9.45
N SER A 127 2.31 5.35 8.18
CA SER A 127 2.36 6.76 7.76
C SER A 127 1.01 7.49 7.85
N GLY A 128 -0.07 6.75 8.12
CA GLY A 128 -1.44 7.27 8.23
C GLY A 128 -2.17 7.42 6.90
N SER A 129 -1.54 7.06 5.78
CA SER A 129 -2.18 7.12 4.45
C SER A 129 -1.72 5.98 3.55
N ALA A 130 -2.65 5.26 2.97
CA ALA A 130 -2.44 4.23 1.96
C ALA A 130 -2.58 4.82 0.53
N SER A 131 -1.93 5.94 0.26
CA SER A 131 -2.02 6.65 -1.03
C SER A 131 -0.84 7.59 -1.23
N PRO A 132 -0.39 7.80 -2.50
CA PRO A 132 0.61 8.81 -2.82
C PRO A 132 0.16 10.24 -2.50
N LEU A 133 -1.15 10.46 -2.40
CA LEU A 133 -1.74 11.73 -1.98
C LEU A 133 -2.22 11.59 -0.54
N ARG A 134 -1.43 12.05 0.43
CA ARG A 134 -1.62 11.85 1.88
C ARG A 134 -3.00 12.27 2.42
N PHE A 135 -3.73 13.14 1.73
CA PHE A 135 -5.08 13.56 2.12
C PHE A 135 -6.20 12.64 1.60
N THR A 136 -5.85 11.65 0.80
CA THR A 136 -6.78 10.60 0.34
C THR A 136 -6.76 9.40 1.27
N THR A 137 -7.17 8.30 1.03
CA THR A 137 -7.12 7.00 1.74
C THR A 137 -6.41 7.04 3.10
N THR A 138 -6.93 7.82 4.04
CA THR A 138 -6.38 7.96 5.39
C THR A 138 -6.90 6.87 6.31
N SER A 139 -6.10 6.48 7.32
CA SER A 139 -6.50 5.57 8.38
C SER A 139 -7.74 6.08 9.14
N PHE A 140 -8.57 5.19 9.63
CA PHE A 140 -9.67 5.55 10.53
C PHE A 140 -9.14 5.83 11.93
N LYS A 141 -9.78 6.78 12.62
CA LYS A 141 -9.46 7.03 14.03
C LYS A 141 -9.56 5.75 14.85
N GLY A 142 -8.51 5.45 15.62
CA GLY A 142 -8.41 4.24 16.43
C GLY A 142 -7.72 3.07 15.72
N SER A 143 -7.52 3.09 14.40
CA SER A 143 -6.65 2.12 13.74
C SER A 143 -5.18 2.58 13.61
N ASP A 144 -4.88 3.80 14.04
CA ASP A 144 -3.61 4.50 13.91
C ASP A 144 -2.88 4.65 15.27
N VAL A 145 -2.99 3.64 16.12
CA VAL A 145 -2.45 3.70 17.51
C VAL A 145 -1.00 3.29 17.62
N TYR A 146 -0.43 2.67 16.59
CA TYR A 146 0.98 2.28 16.52
C TYR A 146 1.77 3.18 15.59
N THR A 147 3.05 3.34 15.90
CA THR A 147 4.06 4.01 15.09
C THR A 147 5.27 3.08 14.94
N THR A 148 6.24 3.43 14.10
CA THR A 148 7.47 2.64 13.95
C THR A 148 8.30 2.55 15.23
N ASP A 149 8.19 3.52 16.15
CA ASP A 149 8.87 3.52 17.46
C ASP A 149 8.33 2.46 18.44
N ASP A 150 7.18 1.88 18.16
CA ASP A 150 6.54 0.87 19.02
C ASP A 150 7.10 -0.55 18.81
N PHE A 151 7.98 -0.76 17.80
CA PHE A 151 8.44 -2.09 17.42
C PHE A 151 9.82 -2.43 18.00
N PRO A 152 10.02 -3.70 18.42
CA PRO A 152 11.35 -4.22 18.69
C PRO A 152 12.14 -4.36 17.37
N VAL A 153 13.38 -4.84 17.46
CA VAL A 153 14.11 -5.27 16.26
C VAL A 153 13.31 -6.31 15.51
N ILE A 154 13.09 -6.11 14.23
CA ILE A 154 12.35 -7.02 13.36
C ILE A 154 13.31 -7.99 12.69
N ASP A 155 13.15 -9.30 12.96
CA ASP A 155 13.94 -10.35 12.29
C ASP A 155 13.52 -10.51 10.82
N TYR A 156 12.23 -10.45 10.54
CA TYR A 156 11.68 -10.70 9.19
C TYR A 156 10.60 -9.69 8.82
N LEU A 157 10.83 -8.97 7.72
CA LEU A 157 9.85 -8.09 7.11
C LEU A 157 9.28 -8.77 5.85
N PHE A 158 7.96 -8.89 5.78
CA PHE A 158 7.25 -9.40 4.62
C PHE A 158 6.41 -8.31 3.97
N ILE A 159 6.60 -8.11 2.68
CA ILE A 159 5.74 -7.28 1.83
C ILE A 159 5.09 -8.20 0.82
N THR A 160 3.77 -8.30 0.86
CA THR A 160 3.02 -9.22 -0.01
C THR A 160 2.97 -8.72 -1.44
N HIS A 161 2.78 -7.43 -1.63
CA HIS A 161 2.81 -6.76 -2.94
C HIS A 161 3.02 -5.24 -2.79
N ASP A 162 3.15 -4.53 -3.90
CA ASP A 162 3.56 -3.13 -3.96
C ASP A 162 2.41 -2.10 -4.00
N HIS A 163 1.22 -2.46 -3.56
CA HIS A 163 0.15 -1.49 -3.33
C HIS A 163 0.44 -0.63 -2.09
N TRP A 164 -0.08 0.59 -2.07
CA TRP A 164 0.15 1.57 -1.01
C TRP A 164 -0.37 1.18 0.37
N ASP A 165 -1.34 0.29 0.44
CA ASP A 165 -1.91 -0.29 1.65
C ASP A 165 -1.19 -1.54 2.15
N HIS A 166 -0.04 -1.89 1.51
CA HIS A 166 0.84 -2.99 1.86
C HIS A 166 2.31 -2.57 1.92
N LEU A 167 2.77 -1.73 0.99
CA LEU A 167 4.12 -1.17 0.95
C LEU A 167 4.06 0.33 1.18
N ASP A 168 4.16 0.73 2.43
CA ASP A 168 4.24 2.12 2.84
C ASP A 168 5.69 2.59 2.86
N TYR A 169 6.06 3.39 1.86
CA TYR A 169 7.43 3.87 1.69
C TYR A 169 7.97 4.61 2.91
N ASP A 170 7.15 5.44 3.56
CA ASP A 170 7.58 6.22 4.72
C ASP A 170 7.80 5.32 5.93
N THR A 171 6.90 4.35 6.16
CA THR A 171 7.03 3.36 7.23
C THR A 171 8.28 2.47 7.06
N ILE A 172 8.59 2.04 5.82
CA ILE A 172 9.75 1.17 5.58
C ILE A 172 11.08 1.92 5.77
N ARG A 173 11.08 3.25 5.69
CA ARG A 173 12.27 4.07 5.84
C ARG A 173 12.52 4.61 7.25
N SER A 174 11.51 4.58 8.10
CA SER A 174 11.64 5.01 9.51
C SER A 174 12.23 3.91 10.37
#